data_aa5cf80b6db8e3fb5ccca8d88512aaad
#
_entry.id   aa5cf80b6db8e3fb5ccca8d88512aaad
#
_cell.length_a   1.000
_cell.length_b   1.000
_cell.length_c   1.000
_cell.angle_alpha   90.00
_cell.angle_beta   90.00
_cell.angle_gamma   90.00
#
_symmetry.space_group_name_H-M   'P 1'
#
loop_
_entity.id
_entity.type
_entity.pdbx_description
1 polymer ?
#
loop_
_entity_poly.entity_id
_entity_poly.type
_entity_poly.pdbx_seq_one_letter_code
_entity_poly.pdbx_strand_id
1 'polypeptide(L)'
;GSAAGVSGGITSFLDMPNNVPSITTLEGMQGKLDTAANLCVSNYGFFIGATEDNVKDLQDAVGTKENPIAIPGICGIKIFMSMSVGPLLVSNKTALERIFTETAGLIAVHAEDQDRMNERKKLIQGRTDVAAHAYYRDDVTALLATKFAVEMAHKTGHRLHILHLTSGIEADYLVD
;
A
#
# COMPACT_ATOMS: atom_id res chain seq x y z
N GLY A 1 -3.65 -14.55 -15.09
CA GLY A 1 -4.39 -13.51 -14.34
C GLY A 1 -5.36 -12.76 -15.22
N SER A 2 -4.89 -11.87 -16.14
CA SER A 2 -5.76 -10.95 -16.90
C SER A 2 -6.81 -11.67 -17.77
N ALA A 3 -6.45 -12.76 -18.45
CA ALA A 3 -7.39 -13.55 -19.25
C ALA A 3 -8.51 -14.16 -18.39
N ALA A 4 -8.20 -14.68 -17.21
CA ALA A 4 -9.21 -15.17 -16.27
C ALA A 4 -10.12 -14.03 -15.76
N GLY A 5 -9.52 -12.87 -15.46
CA GLY A 5 -10.28 -11.68 -15.08
C GLY A 5 -11.29 -11.25 -16.15
N VAL A 6 -10.84 -11.16 -17.40
CA VAL A 6 -11.72 -10.82 -18.55
C VAL A 6 -12.85 -11.83 -18.72
N SER A 7 -12.56 -13.12 -18.57
CA SER A 7 -13.59 -14.17 -18.61
C SER A 7 -14.65 -14.03 -17.51
N GLY A 8 -14.29 -13.39 -16.38
CA GLY A 8 -15.20 -13.03 -15.29
C GLY A 8 -15.82 -11.63 -15.39
N GLY A 9 -15.58 -10.90 -16.49
CA GLY A 9 -16.14 -9.56 -16.72
C GLY A 9 -15.28 -8.41 -16.21
N ILE A 10 -14.05 -8.66 -15.74
CA ILE A 10 -13.11 -7.61 -15.28
C ILE A 10 -12.41 -7.00 -16.50
N THR A 11 -12.61 -5.72 -16.72
CA THR A 11 -12.02 -4.98 -17.84
C THR A 11 -10.75 -4.22 -17.49
N SER A 12 -10.50 -3.99 -16.20
CA SER A 12 -9.36 -3.23 -15.71
C SER A 12 -8.93 -3.73 -14.33
N PHE A 13 -7.64 -3.67 -14.04
CA PHE A 13 -7.13 -3.96 -12.69
C PHE A 13 -5.95 -3.05 -12.34
N LEU A 14 -5.77 -2.85 -11.05
CA LEU A 14 -4.60 -2.18 -10.47
C LEU A 14 -3.87 -3.19 -9.59
N ASP A 15 -2.61 -3.51 -9.92
CA ASP A 15 -1.85 -4.52 -9.21
C ASP A 15 -0.84 -3.91 -8.23
N MET A 16 -0.59 -4.65 -7.16
CA MET A 16 0.24 -4.24 -6.03
C MET A 16 1.71 -4.62 -6.23
N PRO A 17 2.65 -3.99 -5.50
CA PRO A 17 4.09 -4.20 -5.69
C PRO A 17 4.65 -5.45 -5.00
N ASN A 18 3.84 -6.23 -4.29
CA ASN A 18 4.26 -7.42 -3.54
C ASN A 18 4.50 -8.65 -4.42
N ASN A 19 5.09 -8.44 -5.56
CA ASN A 19 5.55 -9.47 -6.50
C ASN A 19 6.85 -10.14 -5.97
N VAL A 20 7.34 -11.12 -6.70
CA VAL A 20 8.65 -11.73 -6.44
C VAL A 20 9.50 -11.59 -7.71
N PRO A 21 10.51 -10.69 -7.71
CA PRO A 21 10.87 -9.74 -6.65
C PRO A 21 9.84 -8.62 -6.46
N SER A 22 9.87 -7.95 -5.29
CA SER A 22 9.03 -6.77 -5.03
C SER A 22 9.39 -5.60 -5.93
N ILE A 23 8.39 -4.84 -6.38
CA ILE A 23 8.58 -3.71 -7.30
C ILE A 23 8.74 -2.41 -6.49
N THR A 24 9.98 -2.04 -6.21
CA THR A 24 10.33 -0.89 -5.36
C THR A 24 11.20 0.15 -6.06
N THR A 25 11.57 -0.08 -7.32
CA THR A 25 12.38 0.83 -8.14
C THR A 25 11.67 1.14 -9.46
N LEU A 26 12.04 2.26 -10.10
CA LEU A 26 11.51 2.60 -11.42
C LEU A 26 11.93 1.57 -12.49
N GLU A 27 13.14 1.01 -12.40
CA GLU A 27 13.60 -0.05 -13.33
C GLU A 27 12.71 -1.30 -13.20
N GLY A 28 12.46 -1.77 -11.97
CA GLY A 28 11.56 -2.90 -11.73
C GLY A 28 10.13 -2.64 -12.21
N MET A 29 9.64 -1.41 -12.05
CA MET A 29 8.34 -0.98 -12.56
C MET A 29 8.30 -1.01 -14.09
N GLN A 30 9.34 -0.54 -14.78
CA GLN A 30 9.42 -0.57 -16.24
C GLN A 30 9.37 -2.02 -16.75
N GLY A 31 10.15 -2.93 -16.16
CA GLY A 31 10.09 -4.36 -16.51
C GLY A 31 8.71 -4.98 -16.33
N LYS A 32 7.96 -4.56 -15.29
CA LYS A 32 6.58 -4.98 -15.05
C LYS A 32 5.64 -4.42 -16.11
N LEU A 33 5.77 -3.15 -16.48
CA LEU A 33 5.00 -2.52 -17.56
C LEU A 33 5.23 -3.20 -18.90
N ASP A 34 6.49 -3.48 -19.25
CA ASP A 34 6.85 -4.18 -20.50
C ASP A 34 6.27 -5.60 -20.54
N THR A 35 6.31 -6.30 -19.42
CA THR A 35 5.68 -7.63 -19.29
C THR A 35 4.17 -7.54 -19.50
N ALA A 36 3.52 -6.56 -18.88
CA ALA A 36 2.09 -6.37 -19.00
C ALA A 36 1.67 -5.97 -20.42
N ALA A 37 2.43 -5.10 -21.09
CA ALA A 37 2.18 -4.70 -22.48
C ALA A 37 2.15 -5.89 -23.44
N ASN A 38 2.95 -6.91 -23.16
CA ASN A 38 3.04 -8.11 -24.01
C ASN A 38 2.01 -9.21 -23.63
N LEU A 39 1.58 -9.27 -22.36
CA LEU A 39 0.83 -10.42 -21.85
C LEU A 39 -0.58 -10.10 -21.32
N CYS A 40 -0.89 -8.85 -20.99
CA CYS A 40 -2.19 -8.48 -20.49
C CYS A 40 -3.20 -8.30 -21.61
N VAL A 41 -4.41 -8.82 -21.37
CA VAL A 41 -5.57 -8.72 -22.30
C VAL A 41 -6.67 -7.80 -21.78
N SER A 42 -6.39 -7.08 -20.70
CA SER A 42 -7.27 -6.07 -20.09
C SER A 42 -6.49 -4.80 -19.78
N ASN A 43 -7.17 -3.72 -19.44
CA ASN A 43 -6.49 -2.52 -18.96
C ASN A 43 -5.78 -2.80 -17.64
N TYR A 44 -4.63 -2.18 -17.43
CA TYR A 44 -3.83 -2.39 -16.22
C TYR A 44 -3.17 -1.10 -15.74
N GLY A 45 -2.86 -1.09 -14.45
CA GLY A 45 -2.00 -0.11 -13.81
C GLY A 45 -1.31 -0.74 -12.60
N PHE A 46 -0.24 -0.13 -12.13
CA PHE A 46 0.59 -0.67 -11.07
C PHE A 46 0.92 0.38 -10.02
N PHE A 47 1.03 -0.07 -8.78
CA PHE A 47 1.58 0.73 -7.69
C PHE A 47 3.06 0.38 -7.49
N ILE A 48 3.90 1.40 -7.30
CA ILE A 48 5.27 1.21 -6.82
C ILE A 48 5.28 1.01 -5.31
N GLY A 49 6.07 0.08 -4.81
CA GLY A 49 6.18 -0.22 -3.37
C GLY A 49 7.10 0.74 -2.65
N ALA A 50 6.61 1.30 -1.54
CA ALA A 50 7.46 2.00 -0.62
C ALA A 50 8.26 1.03 0.26
N THR A 51 9.47 1.44 0.60
CA THR A 51 10.31 0.88 1.66
C THR A 51 10.74 2.00 2.60
N GLU A 52 11.40 1.68 3.70
CA GLU A 52 11.87 2.71 4.63
C GLU A 52 12.94 3.64 4.01
N ASP A 53 13.60 3.23 2.92
CA ASP A 53 14.77 3.89 2.36
C ASP A 53 14.64 4.37 0.91
N ASN A 54 13.54 4.00 0.18
CA ASN A 54 13.47 4.21 -1.27
C ASN A 54 12.73 5.49 -1.72
N VAL A 55 12.66 6.52 -0.90
CA VAL A 55 11.96 7.78 -1.26
C VAL A 55 12.43 8.33 -2.61
N LYS A 56 13.72 8.23 -2.93
CA LYS A 56 14.26 8.67 -4.22
C LYS A 56 13.67 7.88 -5.40
N ASP A 57 13.56 6.56 -5.31
CA ASP A 57 12.93 5.74 -6.34
C ASP A 57 11.45 6.08 -6.51
N LEU A 58 10.75 6.39 -5.40
CA LEU A 58 9.37 6.84 -5.45
C LEU A 58 9.26 8.18 -6.18
N GLN A 59 10.16 9.14 -5.91
CA GLN A 59 10.21 10.42 -6.62
C GLN A 59 10.50 10.24 -8.13
N ASP A 60 11.37 9.30 -8.49
CA ASP A 60 11.65 9.00 -9.90
C ASP A 60 10.41 8.43 -10.61
N ALA A 61 9.51 7.75 -9.90
CA ALA A 61 8.28 7.17 -10.45
C ALA A 61 7.09 8.12 -10.48
N VAL A 62 6.91 8.95 -9.45
CA VAL A 62 5.70 9.81 -9.29
C VAL A 62 6.02 11.29 -9.09
N GLY A 63 7.27 11.66 -8.98
CA GLY A 63 7.73 13.05 -8.78
C GLY A 63 7.59 13.53 -7.33
N THR A 64 7.81 14.83 -7.18
CA THR A 64 7.55 15.59 -5.96
C THR A 64 6.29 16.44 -6.13
N LYS A 65 5.78 17.04 -5.05
CA LYS A 65 4.59 17.91 -5.11
C LYS A 65 4.77 19.12 -6.03
N GLU A 66 5.99 19.66 -6.06
CA GLU A 66 6.36 20.79 -6.92
C GLU A 66 6.53 20.37 -8.38
N ASN A 67 6.97 19.14 -8.59
CA ASN A 67 7.25 18.58 -9.92
C ASN A 67 6.67 17.16 -10.02
N PRO A 68 5.35 17.00 -10.10
CA PRO A 68 4.71 15.71 -10.22
C PRO A 68 5.03 15.06 -11.59
N ILE A 69 5.28 13.76 -11.57
CA ILE A 69 5.53 12.95 -12.77
C ILE A 69 4.33 12.02 -12.98
N ALA A 70 3.88 11.92 -14.23
CA ALA A 70 2.82 10.99 -14.65
C ALA A 70 3.39 10.03 -15.69
N ILE A 71 3.79 8.83 -15.27
CA ILE A 71 4.22 7.75 -16.15
C ILE A 71 2.99 6.88 -16.45
N PRO A 72 2.60 6.67 -17.73
CA PRO A 72 1.48 5.81 -18.07
C PRO A 72 1.63 4.41 -17.46
N GLY A 73 0.58 3.94 -16.78
CA GLY A 73 0.57 2.64 -16.10
C GLY A 73 1.05 2.68 -14.64
N ILE A 74 1.63 3.78 -14.15
CA ILE A 74 1.92 3.96 -12.73
C ILE A 74 0.77 4.69 -12.05
N CYS A 75 0.11 4.04 -11.08
CA CYS A 75 -1.09 4.54 -10.41
C CYS A 75 -0.79 5.36 -9.15
N GLY A 76 0.37 5.15 -8.55
CA GLY A 76 0.78 5.77 -7.31
C GLY A 76 1.70 4.88 -6.47
N ILE A 77 1.80 5.20 -5.20
CA ILE A 77 2.65 4.54 -4.22
C ILE A 77 1.80 3.60 -3.37
N LYS A 78 2.29 2.38 -3.12
CA LYS A 78 1.71 1.45 -2.14
C LYS A 78 2.58 1.40 -0.91
N ILE A 79 1.97 1.61 0.25
CA ILE A 79 2.61 1.46 1.57
C ILE A 79 1.97 0.28 2.32
N PHE A 80 2.79 -0.58 2.89
CA PHE A 80 2.38 -1.59 3.87
C PHE A 80 2.85 -1.13 5.25
N MET A 81 1.94 -0.63 6.07
CA MET A 81 2.24 -0.13 7.42
C MET A 81 2.41 -1.25 8.44
N SER A 82 2.04 -2.48 8.05
CA SER A 82 2.25 -3.70 8.83
C SER A 82 2.71 -4.84 7.95
N MET A 83 2.93 -5.99 8.55
CA MET A 83 3.45 -7.24 7.98
C MET A 83 3.29 -7.37 6.46
N SER A 84 4.41 -7.38 5.76
CA SER A 84 4.48 -7.53 4.31
C SER A 84 5.61 -8.47 3.91
N VAL A 85 5.71 -8.76 2.61
CA VAL A 85 6.75 -9.61 2.05
C VAL A 85 7.97 -8.78 1.65
N GLY A 86 9.16 -9.32 1.86
CA GLY A 86 10.42 -8.67 1.49
C GLY A 86 10.60 -7.32 2.20
N PRO A 87 11.11 -6.30 1.51
CA PRO A 87 11.44 -4.99 2.08
C PRO A 87 10.24 -4.03 2.20
N LEU A 88 9.00 -4.48 1.90
CA LEU A 88 7.84 -3.60 1.73
C LEU A 88 7.22 -3.10 3.05
N LEU A 89 7.66 -3.58 4.21
CA LEU A 89 7.18 -3.05 5.48
C LEU A 89 7.72 -1.64 5.70
N VAL A 90 6.84 -0.69 5.94
CA VAL A 90 7.16 0.69 6.35
C VAL A 90 6.41 0.98 7.65
N SER A 91 7.02 0.69 8.77
CA SER A 91 6.45 0.94 10.11
C SER A 91 7.10 2.12 10.83
N ASN A 92 8.26 2.57 10.36
CA ASN A 92 8.96 3.72 10.90
C ASN A 92 8.20 5.02 10.56
N LYS A 93 7.77 5.74 11.60
CA LYS A 93 6.99 6.98 11.44
C LYS A 93 7.73 8.06 10.66
N THR A 94 9.05 8.19 10.85
CA THR A 94 9.86 9.16 10.11
C THR A 94 9.92 8.82 8.62
N ALA A 95 10.05 7.54 8.26
CA ALA A 95 10.01 7.10 6.87
C ALA A 95 8.63 7.38 6.25
N LEU A 96 7.54 7.07 6.98
CA LEU A 96 6.17 7.39 6.55
C LEU A 96 5.99 8.89 6.32
N GLU A 97 6.39 9.75 7.27
CA GLU A 97 6.31 11.20 7.13
C GLU A 97 7.10 11.71 5.92
N ARG A 98 8.28 11.17 5.65
CA ARG A 98 9.08 11.51 4.46
C ARG A 98 8.35 11.15 3.17
N ILE A 99 7.79 9.95 3.07
CA ILE A 99 7.04 9.52 1.89
C ILE A 99 5.88 10.49 1.63
N PHE A 100 5.06 10.77 2.64
CA PHE A 100 3.92 11.71 2.51
C PHE A 100 4.34 13.15 2.20
N THR A 101 5.53 13.58 2.62
CA THR A 101 6.00 14.96 2.44
C THR A 101 6.72 15.14 1.11
N GLU A 102 7.59 14.19 0.73
CA GLU A 102 8.57 14.34 -0.32
C GLU A 102 8.13 13.77 -1.67
N THR A 103 6.99 13.06 -1.75
CA THR A 103 6.49 12.46 -3.00
C THR A 103 5.21 13.11 -3.51
N ALA A 104 4.83 12.78 -4.74
CA ALA A 104 3.56 13.17 -5.36
C ALA A 104 2.63 11.96 -5.57
N GLY A 105 1.50 12.18 -6.24
CA GLY A 105 0.61 11.13 -6.69
C GLY A 105 -0.40 10.66 -5.64
N LEU A 106 -0.88 9.44 -5.81
CA LEU A 106 -1.79 8.76 -4.88
C LEU A 106 -1.00 7.83 -3.96
N ILE A 107 -1.20 7.93 -2.67
CA ILE A 107 -0.71 6.93 -1.71
C ILE A 107 -1.84 5.97 -1.35
N ALA A 108 -1.63 4.67 -1.57
CA ALA A 108 -2.52 3.60 -1.15
C ALA A 108 -1.90 2.82 0.00
N VAL A 109 -2.61 2.70 1.12
CA VAL A 109 -2.06 2.09 2.34
C VAL A 109 -2.78 0.78 2.71
N HIS A 110 -2.00 -0.21 3.14
CA HIS A 110 -2.46 -1.30 4.00
C HIS A 110 -2.26 -0.81 5.44
N ALA A 111 -3.36 -0.40 6.07
CA ALA A 111 -3.33 0.32 7.34
C ALA A 111 -3.59 -0.64 8.50
N GLU A 112 -2.53 -1.08 9.15
CA GLU A 112 -2.55 -1.77 10.44
C GLU A 112 -1.35 -1.32 11.27
N ASP A 113 -1.55 -1.12 12.57
CA ASP A 113 -0.49 -0.67 13.47
C ASP A 113 0.43 -1.83 13.85
N GLN A 114 1.69 -1.77 13.39
CA GLN A 114 2.66 -2.85 13.57
C GLN A 114 3.04 -3.06 15.04
N ASP A 115 3.13 -2.01 15.83
CA ASP A 115 3.50 -2.10 17.25
C ASP A 115 2.40 -2.81 18.03
N ARG A 116 1.15 -2.40 17.84
CA ARG A 116 0.01 -3.07 18.44
C ARG A 116 -0.11 -4.54 17.99
N MET A 117 0.11 -4.82 16.72
CA MET A 117 0.14 -6.21 16.23
C MET A 117 1.19 -7.05 16.95
N ASN A 118 2.40 -6.50 17.14
CA ASN A 118 3.48 -7.19 17.84
C ASN A 118 3.10 -7.49 19.31
N GLU A 119 2.46 -6.57 19.99
CA GLU A 119 1.95 -6.78 21.35
C GLU A 119 0.84 -7.84 21.38
N ARG A 120 -0.15 -7.74 20.50
CA ARG A 120 -1.27 -8.67 20.47
C ARG A 120 -0.90 -10.06 20.01
N LYS A 121 0.12 -10.19 19.17
CA LYS A 121 0.65 -11.50 18.77
C LYS A 121 1.10 -12.36 19.96
N LYS A 122 1.55 -11.73 21.04
CA LYS A 122 1.90 -12.43 22.29
C LYS A 122 0.70 -13.11 22.93
N LEU A 123 -0.51 -12.53 22.75
CA LEU A 123 -1.76 -13.06 23.35
C LEU A 123 -2.28 -14.33 22.66
N ILE A 124 -1.80 -14.60 21.45
CA ILE A 124 -2.21 -15.77 20.66
C ILE A 124 -1.12 -16.84 20.59
N GLN A 125 -0.05 -16.68 21.38
CA GLN A 125 1.06 -17.63 21.38
C GLN A 125 0.56 -19.06 21.70
N GLY A 126 0.88 -20.01 20.82
CA GLY A 126 0.44 -21.41 20.92
C GLY A 126 -0.96 -21.68 20.38
N ARG A 127 -1.71 -20.68 19.96
CA ARG A 127 -3.01 -20.88 19.28
C ARG A 127 -2.80 -21.23 17.81
N THR A 128 -3.57 -22.19 17.31
CA THR A 128 -3.56 -22.65 15.91
C THR A 128 -4.93 -22.55 15.23
N ASP A 129 -5.93 -22.04 15.96
CA ASP A 129 -7.28 -21.86 15.44
C ASP A 129 -7.41 -20.62 14.56
N VAL A 130 -8.35 -20.62 13.62
CA VAL A 130 -8.56 -19.55 12.65
C VAL A 130 -8.88 -18.20 13.34
N ALA A 131 -9.61 -18.23 14.47
CA ALA A 131 -9.99 -17.01 15.19
C ALA A 131 -8.77 -16.27 15.78
N ALA A 132 -7.64 -16.96 15.99
CA ALA A 132 -6.40 -16.33 16.45
C ALA A 132 -5.95 -15.19 15.51
N HIS A 133 -6.15 -15.35 14.20
CA HIS A 133 -5.80 -14.31 13.21
C HIS A 133 -6.57 -13.00 13.46
N ALA A 134 -7.89 -13.05 13.57
CA ALA A 134 -8.73 -11.88 13.84
C ALA A 134 -8.49 -11.30 15.24
N TYR A 135 -8.05 -12.16 16.18
CA TYR A 135 -7.80 -11.73 17.56
C TYR A 135 -6.58 -10.82 17.70
N TYR A 136 -5.49 -11.06 16.96
CA TYR A 136 -4.31 -10.20 17.04
C TYR A 136 -4.32 -9.05 16.02
N ARG A 137 -5.11 -9.17 14.96
CA ARG A 137 -5.36 -8.12 13.95
C ARG A 137 -6.77 -7.56 14.16
N ASP A 138 -6.98 -6.93 15.33
CA ASP A 138 -8.28 -6.38 15.67
C ASP A 138 -8.57 -5.05 14.96
N ASP A 139 -9.81 -4.61 15.04
CA ASP A 139 -10.31 -3.37 14.45
C ASP A 139 -9.57 -2.12 14.96
N VAL A 140 -9.14 -2.11 16.24
CA VAL A 140 -8.33 -1.01 16.80
C VAL A 140 -6.95 -0.95 16.15
N THR A 141 -6.36 -2.09 15.78
CA THR A 141 -5.09 -2.15 15.04
C THR A 141 -5.21 -1.44 13.70
N ALA A 142 -6.29 -1.66 12.98
CA ALA A 142 -6.59 -0.99 11.72
C ALA A 142 -6.87 0.51 11.93
N LEU A 143 -7.73 0.86 12.89
CA LEU A 143 -8.10 2.25 13.17
C LEU A 143 -6.90 3.13 13.53
N LEU A 144 -5.94 2.64 14.33
CA LEU A 144 -4.76 3.42 14.70
C LEU A 144 -3.91 3.79 13.49
N ALA A 145 -3.67 2.85 12.60
CA ALA A 145 -2.91 3.10 11.36
C ALA A 145 -3.69 3.98 10.38
N THR A 146 -5.00 3.77 10.25
CA THR A 146 -5.87 4.61 9.43
C THR A 146 -5.86 6.06 9.92
N LYS A 147 -5.99 6.30 11.22
CA LYS A 147 -5.89 7.65 11.81
C LYS A 147 -4.55 8.31 11.48
N PHE A 148 -3.45 7.60 11.68
CA PHE A 148 -2.12 8.12 11.34
C PHE A 148 -2.01 8.48 9.85
N ALA A 149 -2.46 7.61 8.95
CA ALA A 149 -2.39 7.86 7.50
C ALA A 149 -3.25 9.07 7.09
N VAL A 150 -4.45 9.22 7.67
CA VAL A 150 -5.35 10.36 7.42
C VAL A 150 -4.73 11.66 7.94
N GLU A 151 -4.17 11.66 9.15
CA GLU A 151 -3.48 12.82 9.72
C GLU A 151 -2.29 13.25 8.83
N MET A 152 -1.49 12.29 8.35
CA MET A 152 -0.39 12.58 7.43
C MET A 152 -0.89 13.14 6.10
N ALA A 153 -1.91 12.54 5.52
CA ALA A 153 -2.51 13.02 4.27
C ALA A 153 -3.04 14.46 4.43
N HIS A 154 -3.75 14.73 5.52
CA HIS A 154 -4.27 16.07 5.83
C HIS A 154 -3.14 17.09 6.03
N LYS A 155 -2.16 16.78 6.88
CA LYS A 155 -1.00 17.64 7.19
C LYS A 155 -0.19 17.99 5.93
N THR A 156 -0.07 17.05 5.01
CA THR A 156 0.77 17.20 3.81
C THR A 156 -0.01 17.54 2.55
N GLY A 157 -1.35 17.54 2.59
CA GLY A 157 -2.20 17.72 1.41
C GLY A 157 -2.10 16.57 0.40
N HIS A 158 -1.70 15.38 0.83
CA HIS A 158 -1.50 14.22 -0.04
C HIS A 158 -2.82 13.50 -0.33
N ARG A 159 -2.97 12.97 -1.55
CA ARG A 159 -4.09 12.09 -1.89
C ARG A 159 -3.87 10.72 -1.25
N LEU A 160 -4.88 10.25 -0.52
CA LEU A 160 -4.81 8.98 0.22
C LEU A 160 -5.94 8.03 -0.20
N HIS A 161 -5.62 6.74 -0.29
CA HIS A 161 -6.57 5.66 -0.43
C HIS A 161 -6.32 4.59 0.64
N ILE A 162 -7.28 4.42 1.54
CA ILE A 162 -7.26 3.32 2.51
C ILE A 162 -7.77 2.07 1.81
N LEU A 163 -6.92 1.06 1.65
CA LEU A 163 -7.26 -0.19 0.98
C LEU A 163 -8.06 -1.11 1.90
N HIS A 164 -8.87 -1.98 1.29
CA HIS A 164 -9.59 -3.08 1.96
C HIS A 164 -10.11 -2.72 3.37
N LEU A 165 -10.77 -1.58 3.47
CA LEU A 165 -11.42 -1.12 4.71
C LEU A 165 -12.46 -2.15 5.16
N THR A 166 -12.29 -2.72 6.35
CA THR A 166 -13.09 -3.87 6.81
C THR A 166 -13.68 -3.72 8.21
N SER A 167 -13.33 -2.67 8.95
CA SER A 167 -13.87 -2.45 10.29
C SER A 167 -14.89 -1.31 10.34
N GLY A 168 -15.95 -1.50 11.15
CA GLY A 168 -16.98 -0.49 11.35
C GLY A 168 -16.42 0.80 11.97
N ILE A 169 -15.53 0.67 12.94
CA ILE A 169 -14.94 1.84 13.63
C ILE A 169 -14.02 2.67 12.73
N GLU A 170 -13.41 2.09 11.71
CA GLU A 170 -12.69 2.85 10.69
C GLU A 170 -13.66 3.60 9.76
N ALA A 171 -14.75 2.92 9.35
CA ALA A 171 -15.77 3.52 8.51
C ALA A 171 -16.42 4.72 9.23
N ASP A 172 -16.79 4.58 10.51
CA ASP A 172 -17.35 5.66 11.32
C ASP A 172 -16.36 6.84 11.41
N TYR A 173 -15.09 6.59 11.67
CA TYR A 173 -14.05 7.63 11.72
C TYR A 173 -13.85 8.37 10.38
N LEU A 174 -14.04 7.69 9.26
CA LEU A 174 -13.80 8.30 7.93
C LEU A 174 -15.01 9.09 7.40
N VAL A 175 -16.19 8.93 8.00
CA VAL A 175 -17.41 9.69 7.63
C VAL A 175 -17.49 11.03 8.36
N ASP A 176 -16.92 11.11 9.58
CA ASP A 176 -16.88 12.32 10.40
C ASP A 176 -15.80 13.32 9.92
#